data_5b3bc922ecb5311c5008f911d3ad5ec9
#
_entry.id   5b3bc922ecb5311c5008f911d3ad5ec9
#
_cell.length_a   1.000
_cell.length_b   1.000
_cell.length_c   1.000
_cell.angle_alpha   90.00
_cell.angle_beta   90.00
_cell.angle_gamma   90.00
#
_symmetry.space_group_name_H-M   'P 1'
#
loop_
_entity.id
_entity.type
_entity.pdbx_description
1 polymer ?
#
loop_
_entity_poly.entity_id
_entity_poly.type
_entity_poly.pdbx_seq_one_letter_code
_entity_poly.pdbx_strand_id
1 'polypeptide(L)'
;MPQTEIFYHGTCRLFDKFSLSFLGEGEGKSKFGQGIYITSSYKTAALYASKAAKANGKDCCYVYTVEVPLLTDDNHIFSCKSVNEDVISRVEHKIGEVIPDEVKNAGKYFRKYLGNLLTGQKVAIKKMMDKADAEAESKVSEFLKSVGVVYLAWPHSQNNPDGDTNRAVLNEDDIKILKIEQVEVDEKNKLIESSVKEIQYK
;
A
#
# COMPACT_ATOMS: atom_id res chain seq x y z
N MET A 1 8.56 -8.26 -22.21
CA MET A 1 8.75 -7.34 -21.06
C MET A 1 7.61 -7.58 -20.10
N PRO A 2 7.81 -7.56 -18.79
CA PRO A 2 6.69 -7.62 -17.85
C PRO A 2 5.74 -6.47 -18.12
N GLN A 3 4.45 -6.72 -18.02
CA GLN A 3 3.43 -5.68 -18.17
C GLN A 3 3.45 -4.79 -16.94
N THR A 4 3.27 -3.48 -17.14
CA THR A 4 3.28 -2.46 -16.09
C THR A 4 2.05 -1.57 -16.17
N GLU A 5 1.78 -0.83 -15.10
CA GLU A 5 0.70 0.14 -15.01
C GLU A 5 1.15 1.40 -14.25
N ILE A 6 0.40 2.49 -14.42
CA ILE A 6 0.73 3.80 -13.84
C ILE A 6 -0.09 4.05 -12.58
N PHE A 7 0.60 4.44 -11.52
CA PHE A 7 0.03 4.83 -10.24
C PHE A 7 0.65 6.14 -9.75
N TYR A 8 0.13 6.65 -8.62
CA TYR A 8 0.55 7.91 -8.04
C TYR A 8 0.86 7.76 -6.55
N HIS A 9 1.90 8.45 -6.08
CA HIS A 9 2.23 8.55 -4.67
C HIS A 9 2.27 10.02 -4.24
N GLY A 10 1.55 10.36 -3.18
CA GLY A 10 1.51 11.70 -2.61
C GLY A 10 2.35 11.82 -1.34
N THR A 11 3.22 12.83 -1.28
CA THR A 11 4.14 13.04 -0.15
C THR A 11 4.49 14.53 0.03
N CYS A 12 5.01 14.89 1.21
CA CYS A 12 5.61 16.20 1.47
C CYS A 12 7.15 16.21 1.40
N ARG A 13 7.75 15.13 0.89
CA ARG A 13 9.19 14.97 0.77
C ARG A 13 9.60 14.77 -0.67
N LEU A 14 10.75 15.30 -1.03
CA LEU A 14 11.39 15.09 -2.33
C LEU A 14 12.51 14.07 -2.16
N PHE A 15 12.50 13.02 -3.01
CA PHE A 15 13.50 11.96 -3.04
C PHE A 15 13.63 11.39 -4.46
N ASP A 16 14.73 10.73 -4.75
CA ASP A 16 15.07 10.12 -6.04
C ASP A 16 14.76 8.62 -6.10
N LYS A 17 14.61 7.97 -4.94
CA LYS A 17 14.30 6.54 -4.83
C LYS A 17 13.35 6.31 -3.65
N PHE A 18 12.38 5.43 -3.84
CA PHE A 18 11.56 4.93 -2.74
C PHE A 18 12.39 4.04 -1.81
N SER A 19 12.10 4.10 -0.51
CA SER A 19 12.69 3.20 0.46
C SER A 19 11.69 2.81 1.54
N LEU A 20 11.65 1.52 1.84
CA LEU A 20 10.83 0.96 2.92
C LEU A 20 11.36 1.36 4.31
N SER A 21 12.59 1.88 4.42
CA SER A 21 13.14 2.37 5.70
C SER A 21 12.43 3.60 6.25
N PHE A 22 11.68 4.34 5.42
CA PHE A 22 10.89 5.52 5.81
C PHE A 22 9.41 5.20 6.07
N LEU A 23 9.06 3.91 6.20
CA LEU A 23 7.70 3.51 6.54
C LEU A 23 7.32 4.02 7.95
N GLY A 24 6.11 4.58 8.05
CA GLY A 24 5.58 5.11 9.32
C GLY A 24 5.82 6.60 9.55
N GLU A 25 6.62 7.27 8.72
CA GLU A 25 6.80 8.73 8.78
C GLU A 25 5.68 9.53 8.08
N GLY A 26 4.74 8.84 7.41
CA GLY A 26 3.54 9.43 6.82
C GLY A 26 2.31 9.30 7.72
N GLU A 27 1.16 9.88 7.33
CA GLU A 27 -0.12 9.76 8.05
C GLU A 27 -0.68 8.32 8.13
N GLY A 28 -0.17 7.41 7.30
CA GLY A 28 -0.65 6.04 7.21
C GLY A 28 -0.21 5.20 8.39
N LYS A 29 -1.12 4.92 9.32
CA LYS A 29 -0.94 4.01 10.47
C LYS A 29 -0.85 2.54 10.03
N SER A 30 -0.22 2.21 8.90
CA SER A 30 -0.07 0.85 8.34
C SER A 30 -1.34 -0.02 8.42
N LYS A 31 -2.52 0.62 8.41
CA LYS A 31 -3.84 -0.04 8.59
C LYS A 31 -4.08 -1.16 7.57
N PHE A 32 -3.52 -1.01 6.38
CA PHE A 32 -3.66 -1.96 5.28
C PHE A 32 -2.39 -2.79 5.05
N GLY A 33 -1.43 -2.77 5.98
CA GLY A 33 -0.14 -3.44 5.90
C GLY A 33 1.02 -2.48 5.67
N GLN A 34 2.24 -2.95 5.89
CA GLN A 34 3.44 -2.19 5.57
C GLN A 34 3.76 -2.28 4.08
N GLY A 35 4.16 -1.15 3.50
CA GLY A 35 4.53 -1.02 2.10
C GLY A 35 4.47 0.43 1.65
N ILE A 36 4.90 0.71 0.44
CA ILE A 36 4.84 2.04 -0.17
C ILE A 36 3.43 2.24 -0.75
N TYR A 37 2.69 3.17 -0.19
CA TYR A 37 1.29 3.40 -0.56
C TYR A 37 1.18 4.22 -1.84
N ILE A 38 0.46 3.67 -2.81
CA ILE A 38 0.16 4.28 -4.11
C ILE A 38 -1.35 4.23 -4.37
N THR A 39 -1.84 5.09 -5.24
CA THR A 39 -3.26 5.18 -5.63
C THR A 39 -3.39 5.32 -7.14
N SER A 40 -4.49 4.81 -7.71
CA SER A 40 -4.81 5.00 -9.13
C SER A 40 -5.25 6.43 -9.47
N SER A 41 -5.57 7.25 -8.48
CA SER A 41 -6.08 8.61 -8.65
C SER A 41 -5.03 9.67 -8.33
N TYR A 42 -4.65 10.48 -9.34
CA TYR A 42 -3.75 11.63 -9.15
C TYR A 42 -4.27 12.63 -8.11
N LYS A 43 -5.58 12.93 -8.14
CA LYS A 43 -6.22 13.86 -7.18
C LYS A 43 -6.15 13.31 -5.75
N THR A 44 -6.31 12.02 -5.59
CA THR A 44 -6.17 11.35 -4.30
C THR A 44 -4.71 11.41 -3.79
N ALA A 45 -3.73 11.22 -4.67
CA ALA A 45 -2.31 11.39 -4.31
C ALA A 45 -2.01 12.83 -3.86
N ALA A 46 -2.50 13.84 -4.57
CA ALA A 46 -2.36 15.25 -4.18
C ALA A 46 -2.99 15.53 -2.81
N LEU A 47 -4.17 14.96 -2.53
CA LEU A 47 -4.81 15.05 -1.21
C LEU A 47 -3.95 14.42 -0.11
N TYR A 48 -3.37 13.24 -0.35
CA TYR A 48 -2.48 12.60 0.63
C TYR A 48 -1.19 13.39 0.84
N ALA A 49 -0.62 13.99 -0.22
CA ALA A 49 0.52 14.89 -0.11
C ALA A 49 0.20 16.10 0.81
N SER A 50 -0.96 16.73 0.62
CA SER A 50 -1.41 17.86 1.46
C SER A 50 -1.60 17.44 2.92
N LYS A 51 -2.22 16.30 3.18
CA LYS A 51 -2.38 15.78 4.54
C LYS A 51 -1.02 15.49 5.19
N ALA A 52 -0.10 14.85 4.46
CA ALA A 52 1.25 14.59 4.94
C ALA A 52 2.01 15.89 5.23
N ALA A 53 1.88 16.90 4.38
CA ALA A 53 2.48 18.22 4.59
C ALA A 53 1.95 18.87 5.87
N LYS A 54 0.64 18.93 6.05
CA LYS A 54 0.01 19.48 7.27
C LYS A 54 0.45 18.75 8.54
N ALA A 55 0.48 17.41 8.51
CA ALA A 55 0.89 16.59 9.66
C ALA A 55 2.37 16.80 10.04
N ASN A 56 3.23 17.11 9.07
CA ASN A 56 4.67 17.30 9.26
C ASN A 56 5.09 18.78 9.32
N GLY A 57 4.17 19.74 9.32
CA GLY A 57 4.48 21.19 9.32
C GLY A 57 5.27 21.61 8.09
N LYS A 58 4.97 21.04 6.90
CA LYS A 58 5.60 21.36 5.62
C LYS A 58 4.64 22.10 4.73
N ASP A 59 5.19 22.96 3.87
CA ASP A 59 4.41 23.75 2.89
C ASP A 59 4.45 23.12 1.48
N CYS A 60 5.28 22.09 1.27
CA CYS A 60 5.46 21.46 -0.03
C CYS A 60 4.68 20.16 -0.14
N CYS A 61 3.98 20.00 -1.26
CA CYS A 61 3.27 18.78 -1.62
C CYS A 61 3.80 18.28 -2.97
N TYR A 62 4.13 16.99 -3.04
CA TYR A 62 4.63 16.35 -4.26
C TYR A 62 3.76 15.17 -4.64
N VAL A 63 3.53 15.01 -5.95
CA VAL A 63 2.92 13.82 -6.53
C VAL A 63 3.96 13.17 -7.44
N TYR A 64 4.24 11.92 -7.15
CA TYR A 64 5.08 11.04 -7.95
C TYR A 64 4.20 10.22 -8.89
N THR A 65 4.44 10.31 -10.19
CA THR A 65 3.92 9.34 -11.16
C THR A 65 4.89 8.18 -11.21
N VAL A 66 4.39 6.99 -10.95
CA VAL A 66 5.20 5.78 -10.86
C VAL A 66 4.70 4.70 -11.80
N GLU A 67 5.62 3.94 -12.35
CA GLU A 67 5.38 2.70 -13.07
C GLU A 67 5.61 1.53 -12.12
N VAL A 68 4.66 0.60 -12.06
CA VAL A 68 4.67 -0.57 -11.18
C VAL A 68 4.24 -1.81 -11.97
N PRO A 69 4.58 -3.04 -11.53
CA PRO A 69 4.11 -4.26 -12.17
C PRO A 69 2.59 -4.31 -12.31
N LEU A 70 2.09 -4.88 -13.39
CA LEU A 70 0.64 -5.08 -13.56
C LEU A 70 0.12 -5.96 -12.43
N LEU A 71 -1.04 -5.58 -11.87
CA LEU A 71 -1.73 -6.41 -10.90
C LEU A 71 -2.29 -7.65 -11.59
N THR A 72 -1.95 -8.82 -11.07
CA THR A 72 -2.47 -10.12 -11.51
C THR A 72 -3.15 -10.83 -10.34
N ASP A 73 -3.96 -11.84 -10.60
CA ASP A 73 -4.72 -12.53 -9.56
C ASP A 73 -3.81 -13.20 -8.52
N ASP A 74 -2.60 -13.59 -8.91
CA ASP A 74 -1.64 -14.33 -8.10
C ASP A 74 -0.54 -13.48 -7.45
N ASN A 75 -0.51 -12.15 -7.70
CA ASN A 75 0.53 -11.27 -7.15
C ASN A 75 0.02 -10.27 -6.09
N HIS A 76 -1.24 -10.38 -5.65
CA HIS A 76 -1.80 -9.45 -4.68
C HIS A 76 -2.74 -10.10 -3.66
N ILE A 77 -2.96 -9.38 -2.57
CA ILE A 77 -4.00 -9.68 -1.59
C ILE A 77 -4.93 -8.48 -1.49
N PHE A 78 -6.20 -8.66 -1.87
CA PHE A 78 -7.21 -7.61 -1.79
C PHE A 78 -7.92 -7.67 -0.43
N SER A 79 -7.94 -6.57 0.31
CA SER A 79 -8.34 -6.53 1.73
C SER A 79 -9.77 -7.06 2.00
N CYS A 80 -10.70 -6.88 1.07
CA CYS A 80 -12.12 -7.25 1.23
C CYS A 80 -12.58 -8.37 0.27
N LYS A 81 -11.67 -9.00 -0.47
CA LYS A 81 -11.97 -10.13 -1.37
C LYS A 81 -11.26 -11.39 -0.88
N SER A 82 -11.75 -12.55 -1.29
CA SER A 82 -11.07 -13.84 -1.04
C SER A 82 -9.65 -13.82 -1.60
N VAL A 83 -8.75 -14.48 -0.90
CA VAL A 83 -7.36 -14.62 -1.36
C VAL A 83 -7.31 -15.67 -2.47
N ASN A 84 -6.50 -15.42 -3.49
CA ASN A 84 -6.31 -16.33 -4.61
C ASN A 84 -5.66 -17.65 -4.13
N GLU A 85 -6.08 -18.79 -4.70
CA GLU A 85 -5.62 -20.14 -4.30
C GLU A 85 -4.12 -20.34 -4.55
N ASP A 86 -3.54 -19.73 -5.59
CA ASP A 86 -2.09 -19.83 -5.85
C ASP A 86 -1.28 -19.08 -4.77
N VAL A 87 -1.80 -17.95 -4.29
CA VAL A 87 -1.21 -17.21 -3.14
C VAL A 87 -1.31 -18.06 -1.88
N ILE A 88 -2.48 -18.64 -1.60
CA ILE A 88 -2.69 -19.54 -0.45
C ILE A 88 -1.72 -20.71 -0.49
N SER A 89 -1.64 -21.41 -1.62
CA SER A 89 -0.75 -22.56 -1.79
C SER A 89 0.71 -22.22 -1.52
N ARG A 90 1.20 -21.09 -2.04
CA ARG A 90 2.58 -20.64 -1.80
C ARG A 90 2.83 -20.30 -0.33
N VAL A 91 1.85 -19.68 0.33
CA VAL A 91 1.93 -19.39 1.77
C VAL A 91 1.91 -20.67 2.59
N GLU A 92 0.94 -21.57 2.38
CA GLU A 92 0.83 -22.85 3.09
C GLU A 92 2.09 -23.71 2.91
N HIS A 93 2.63 -23.77 1.69
CA HIS A 93 3.89 -24.48 1.42
C HIS A 93 5.05 -23.90 2.25
N LYS A 94 5.13 -22.58 2.36
CA LYS A 94 6.23 -21.91 3.07
C LYS A 94 6.12 -22.00 4.59
N ILE A 95 4.90 -21.94 5.14
CA ILE A 95 4.69 -22.06 6.59
C ILE A 95 4.64 -23.53 7.06
N GLY A 96 4.38 -24.47 6.17
CA GLY A 96 4.29 -25.91 6.47
C GLY A 96 2.98 -26.34 7.14
N GLU A 97 1.94 -25.49 7.10
CA GLU A 97 0.63 -25.80 7.69
C GLU A 97 -0.53 -25.23 6.86
N VAL A 98 -1.71 -25.85 6.97
CA VAL A 98 -2.92 -25.46 6.26
C VAL A 98 -3.56 -24.27 6.93
N ILE A 99 -3.91 -23.26 6.15
CA ILE A 99 -4.60 -22.05 6.63
C ILE A 99 -6.10 -22.32 6.76
N PRO A 100 -6.74 -21.94 7.87
CA PRO A 100 -8.19 -22.11 8.06
C PRO A 100 -9.01 -21.37 6.99
N ASP A 101 -10.06 -22.03 6.46
CA ASP A 101 -10.88 -21.47 5.39
C ASP A 101 -11.61 -20.16 5.79
N GLU A 102 -11.96 -20.03 7.07
CA GLU A 102 -12.61 -18.82 7.58
C GLU A 102 -11.78 -17.55 7.42
N VAL A 103 -10.45 -17.64 7.31
CA VAL A 103 -9.58 -16.47 7.11
C VAL A 103 -9.23 -16.22 5.64
N LYS A 104 -9.51 -17.17 4.75
CA LYS A 104 -9.24 -17.05 3.30
C LYS A 104 -10.24 -16.14 2.58
N ASN A 105 -11.42 -15.92 3.18
CA ASN A 105 -12.54 -15.18 2.58
C ASN A 105 -12.33 -13.67 2.43
N ALA A 106 -11.32 -13.10 3.10
CA ALA A 106 -10.94 -11.70 2.93
C ALA A 106 -9.47 -11.50 3.29
N GLY A 107 -8.75 -10.81 2.43
CA GLY A 107 -7.31 -10.57 2.59
C GLY A 107 -6.94 -9.90 3.92
N LYS A 108 -7.84 -9.06 4.49
CA LYS A 108 -7.62 -8.49 5.83
C LYS A 108 -7.55 -9.54 6.95
N TYR A 109 -8.36 -10.60 6.87
CA TYR A 109 -8.34 -11.69 7.87
C TYR A 109 -7.14 -12.60 7.67
N PHE A 110 -6.85 -12.93 6.40
CA PHE A 110 -5.69 -13.69 6.00
C PHE A 110 -4.39 -13.05 6.52
N ARG A 111 -4.19 -11.77 6.24
CA ARG A 111 -3.02 -11.02 6.70
C ARG A 111 -2.89 -11.00 8.24
N LYS A 112 -4.01 -10.80 8.94
CA LYS A 112 -4.00 -10.80 10.41
C LYS A 112 -3.73 -12.17 11.01
N TYR A 113 -4.23 -13.23 10.41
CA TYR A 113 -3.90 -14.59 10.78
C TYR A 113 -2.38 -14.85 10.64
N LEU A 114 -1.81 -14.47 9.50
CA LEU A 114 -0.36 -14.56 9.29
C LEU A 114 0.44 -13.74 10.33
N GLY A 115 -0.02 -12.55 10.67
CA GLY A 115 0.60 -11.73 11.71
C GLY A 115 0.66 -12.44 13.07
N ASN A 116 -0.44 -13.07 13.49
CA ASN A 116 -0.50 -13.91 14.69
C ASN A 116 0.50 -15.06 14.62
N LEU A 117 0.49 -15.78 13.51
CA LEU A 117 1.34 -16.95 13.30
C LEU A 117 2.82 -16.57 13.36
N LEU A 118 3.22 -15.53 12.63
CA LEU A 118 4.62 -15.09 12.50
C LEU A 118 5.17 -14.42 13.79
N THR A 119 4.29 -13.93 14.65
CA THR A 119 4.69 -13.34 15.95
C THR A 119 4.49 -14.27 17.14
N GLY A 120 3.94 -15.47 16.91
CA GLY A 120 3.59 -16.41 17.99
C GLY A 120 2.45 -15.93 18.89
N GLN A 121 1.68 -14.93 18.47
CA GLN A 121 0.57 -14.38 19.22
C GLN A 121 -0.70 -15.23 19.04
N LYS A 122 -1.40 -15.54 20.14
CA LYS A 122 -2.69 -16.22 20.11
C LYS A 122 -3.84 -15.22 20.35
N VAL A 123 -3.96 -14.23 19.47
CA VAL A 123 -5.02 -13.21 19.58
C VAL A 123 -6.15 -13.54 18.60
N ALA A 124 -7.38 -13.51 19.09
CA ALA A 124 -8.54 -13.70 18.21
C ALA A 124 -8.54 -12.64 17.09
N ILE A 125 -8.72 -13.07 15.84
CA ILE A 125 -8.68 -12.21 14.66
C ILE A 125 -9.55 -10.94 14.79
N LYS A 126 -10.74 -11.07 15.42
CA LYS A 126 -11.63 -9.93 15.71
C LYS A 126 -11.02 -8.89 16.65
N LYS A 127 -10.16 -9.27 17.59
CA LYS A 127 -9.51 -8.34 18.52
C LYS A 127 -8.31 -7.61 17.93
N MET A 128 -7.70 -8.15 16.86
CA MET A 128 -6.61 -7.49 16.14
C MET A 128 -7.10 -6.40 15.18
N MET A 129 -8.40 -6.30 14.92
CA MET A 129 -8.93 -5.36 13.92
C MET A 129 -8.78 -3.88 14.30
N ASP A 130 -8.59 -3.57 15.58
CA ASP A 130 -8.62 -2.19 16.08
C ASP A 130 -7.24 -1.53 16.22
N LYS A 131 -6.15 -2.30 16.23
CA LYS A 131 -4.77 -1.78 16.27
C LYS A 131 -3.89 -2.56 15.28
N ALA A 132 -3.25 -1.83 14.39
CA ALA A 132 -2.14 -2.39 13.63
C ALA A 132 -0.97 -2.60 14.59
N ASP A 133 -0.57 -3.85 14.80
CA ASP A 133 0.69 -4.17 15.43
C ASP A 133 1.78 -3.98 14.36
N ALA A 134 2.62 -2.96 14.52
CA ALA A 134 3.62 -2.59 13.51
C ALA A 134 4.63 -3.72 13.26
N GLU A 135 4.99 -4.48 14.28
CA GLU A 135 5.89 -5.62 14.14
C GLU A 135 5.23 -6.76 13.35
N ALA A 136 3.97 -7.09 13.68
CA ALA A 136 3.22 -8.12 12.97
C ALA A 136 3.01 -7.73 11.50
N GLU A 137 2.63 -6.48 11.23
CA GLU A 137 2.44 -6.01 9.84
C GLU A 137 3.76 -6.00 9.05
N SER A 138 4.90 -5.69 9.68
CA SER A 138 6.23 -5.79 9.06
C SER A 138 6.56 -7.22 8.66
N LYS A 139 6.47 -8.14 9.62
CA LYS A 139 6.75 -9.57 9.38
C LYS A 139 5.85 -10.15 8.28
N VAL A 140 4.56 -9.78 8.28
CA VAL A 140 3.62 -10.23 7.24
C VAL A 140 4.02 -9.69 5.86
N SER A 141 4.36 -8.40 5.75
CA SER A 141 4.75 -7.81 4.47
C SER A 141 6.03 -8.44 3.92
N GLU A 142 7.05 -8.65 4.76
CA GLU A 142 8.28 -9.35 4.37
C GLU A 142 8.01 -10.80 3.95
N PHE A 143 7.18 -11.51 4.73
CA PHE A 143 6.81 -12.89 4.42
C PHE A 143 6.06 -12.97 3.08
N LEU A 144 5.05 -12.13 2.86
CA LEU A 144 4.26 -12.10 1.63
C LEU A 144 5.13 -11.74 0.41
N LYS A 145 6.01 -10.73 0.53
CA LYS A 145 7.02 -10.44 -0.49
C LYS A 145 7.84 -11.69 -0.84
N SER A 146 8.25 -12.47 0.15
CA SER A 146 9.08 -13.66 -0.03
C SER A 146 8.38 -14.85 -0.71
N VAL A 147 7.05 -14.80 -0.84
CA VAL A 147 6.23 -15.76 -1.60
C VAL A 147 5.69 -15.17 -2.91
N GLY A 148 6.22 -14.02 -3.36
CA GLY A 148 5.89 -13.41 -4.65
C GLY A 148 4.63 -12.54 -4.64
N VAL A 149 4.13 -12.15 -3.47
CA VAL A 149 3.08 -11.12 -3.41
C VAL A 149 3.73 -9.75 -3.58
N VAL A 150 3.23 -8.98 -4.53
CA VAL A 150 3.72 -7.62 -4.85
C VAL A 150 2.90 -6.57 -4.12
N TYR A 151 1.58 -6.80 -3.96
CA TYR A 151 0.67 -5.79 -3.45
C TYR A 151 -0.22 -6.28 -2.31
N LEU A 152 -0.45 -5.38 -1.35
CA LEU A 152 -1.67 -5.37 -0.55
C LEU A 152 -2.58 -4.30 -1.15
N ALA A 153 -3.81 -4.65 -1.53
CA ALA A 153 -4.73 -3.76 -2.24
C ALA A 153 -6.04 -3.54 -1.48
N TRP A 154 -6.63 -2.37 -1.64
CA TRP A 154 -7.95 -2.04 -1.09
C TRP A 154 -8.66 -1.00 -1.94
N PRO A 155 -10.02 -0.94 -1.94
CA PRO A 155 -10.76 0.08 -2.66
C PRO A 155 -10.53 1.46 -2.05
N HIS A 156 -10.47 2.51 -2.87
CA HIS A 156 -10.44 3.88 -2.38
C HIS A 156 -11.69 4.20 -1.55
N SER A 157 -12.85 3.74 -2.01
CA SER A 157 -14.13 3.89 -1.32
C SER A 157 -14.79 2.52 -1.10
N GLN A 158 -15.26 2.28 0.12
CA GLN A 158 -16.03 1.05 0.43
C GLN A 158 -17.36 1.01 -0.31
N ASN A 159 -17.90 2.17 -0.72
CA ASN A 159 -19.15 2.27 -1.46
C ASN A 159 -18.96 2.00 -2.97
N ASN A 160 -17.73 1.99 -3.45
CA ASN A 160 -17.37 1.67 -4.83
C ASN A 160 -16.11 0.78 -4.85
N PRO A 161 -16.25 -0.51 -4.52
CA PRO A 161 -15.11 -1.42 -4.39
C PRO A 161 -14.40 -1.73 -5.73
N ASP A 162 -15.05 -1.50 -6.85
CA ASP A 162 -14.50 -1.71 -8.20
C ASP A 162 -14.01 -0.41 -8.86
N GLY A 163 -14.05 0.71 -8.13
CA GLY A 163 -13.53 2.01 -8.57
C GLY A 163 -12.02 2.15 -8.34
N ASP A 164 -11.59 3.39 -8.08
CA ASP A 164 -10.20 3.70 -7.75
C ASP A 164 -9.66 2.79 -6.65
N THR A 165 -8.43 2.33 -6.82
CA THR A 165 -7.77 1.43 -5.88
C THR A 165 -6.55 2.08 -5.25
N ASN A 166 -6.28 1.69 -4.02
CA ASN A 166 -5.04 1.97 -3.33
C ASN A 166 -4.28 0.67 -3.16
N ARG A 167 -2.95 0.75 -3.17
CA ARG A 167 -2.06 -0.39 -2.97
C ARG A 167 -0.92 -0.03 -2.04
N ALA A 168 -0.44 -1.01 -1.27
CA ALA A 168 0.86 -0.99 -0.63
C ALA A 168 1.78 -1.90 -1.45
N VAL A 169 2.82 -1.35 -2.05
CA VAL A 169 3.86 -2.09 -2.77
C VAL A 169 4.83 -2.64 -1.75
N LEU A 170 5.06 -3.95 -1.76
CA LEU A 170 5.86 -4.64 -0.75
C LEU A 170 7.37 -4.62 -1.02
N ASN A 171 7.77 -4.27 -2.24
CA ASN A 171 9.17 -4.17 -2.63
C ASN A 171 9.43 -2.82 -3.30
N GLU A 172 10.34 -2.02 -2.76
CA GLU A 172 10.69 -0.72 -3.30
C GLU A 172 11.29 -0.77 -4.71
N ASP A 173 11.94 -1.88 -5.07
CA ASP A 173 12.53 -2.08 -6.39
C ASP A 173 11.48 -2.33 -7.49
N ASP A 174 10.24 -2.60 -7.12
CA ASP A 174 9.10 -2.72 -8.05
C ASP A 174 8.51 -1.36 -8.46
N ILE A 175 9.06 -0.25 -7.94
CA ILE A 175 8.57 1.10 -8.22
C ILE A 175 9.60 1.88 -9.02
N LYS A 176 9.22 2.28 -10.24
CA LYS A 176 10.02 3.17 -11.07
C LYS A 176 9.39 4.55 -11.11
N ILE A 177 10.12 5.57 -10.67
CA ILE A 177 9.68 6.97 -10.77
C ILE A 177 9.76 7.41 -12.23
N LEU A 178 8.64 7.89 -12.77
CA LEU A 178 8.58 8.45 -14.12
C LEU A 178 8.58 9.97 -14.11
N LYS A 179 7.93 10.59 -13.12
CA LYS A 179 7.73 12.03 -13.02
C LYS A 179 7.51 12.44 -11.58
N ILE A 180 7.96 13.64 -11.23
CA ILE A 180 7.70 14.27 -9.94
C ILE A 180 7.09 15.64 -10.21
N GLU A 181 5.98 15.95 -9.54
CA GLU A 181 5.30 17.23 -9.65
C GLU A 181 5.07 17.83 -8.28
N GLN A 182 5.38 19.11 -8.16
CA GLN A 182 4.94 19.92 -7.02
C GLN A 182 3.51 20.38 -7.30
N VAL A 183 2.65 20.30 -6.29
CA VAL A 183 1.23 20.63 -6.40
C VAL A 183 0.76 21.45 -5.21
N GLU A 184 -0.34 22.18 -5.38
CA GLU A 184 -1.06 22.85 -4.29
C GLU A 184 -2.50 22.31 -4.21
N VAL A 185 -3.03 22.32 -3.00
CA VAL A 185 -4.39 21.86 -2.69
C VAL A 185 -5.09 22.97 -1.93
N ASP A 186 -6.31 23.33 -2.34
CA ASP A 186 -7.10 24.38 -1.71
C ASP A 186 -7.59 24.01 -0.29
N GLU A 187 -8.22 24.95 0.39
CA GLU A 187 -8.78 24.75 1.74
C GLU A 187 -9.85 23.64 1.79
N LYS A 188 -10.49 23.33 0.67
CA LYS A 188 -11.47 22.24 0.51
C LYS A 188 -10.82 20.92 0.11
N ASN A 189 -9.48 20.83 0.18
CA ASN A 189 -8.66 19.67 -0.21
C ASN A 189 -8.80 19.27 -1.69
N LYS A 190 -9.05 20.24 -2.58
CA LYS A 190 -9.07 20.00 -4.03
C LYS A 190 -7.77 20.46 -4.66
N LEU A 191 -7.26 19.68 -5.58
CA LEU A 191 -6.08 20.02 -6.39
C LEU A 191 -6.32 21.35 -7.15
N ILE A 192 -5.37 22.27 -7.06
CA ILE A 192 -5.33 23.49 -7.87
C ILE A 192 -4.56 23.15 -9.15
N GLU A 193 -5.28 22.83 -10.22
CA GLU A 193 -4.70 22.36 -11.49
C GLU A 193 -3.61 23.31 -12.05
N SER A 194 -3.76 24.64 -11.86
CA SER A 194 -2.80 25.63 -12.32
C SER A 194 -1.49 25.67 -11.52
N SER A 195 -1.45 25.02 -10.35
CA SER A 195 -0.27 24.96 -9.48
C SER A 195 0.71 23.85 -9.85
N VAL A 196 0.28 22.91 -10.69
CA VAL A 196 1.08 21.72 -11.03
C VAL A 196 2.35 22.13 -11.78
N LYS A 197 3.51 21.80 -11.20
CA LYS A 197 4.84 22.07 -11.77
C LYS A 197 5.70 20.83 -11.73
N GLU A 198 6.20 20.42 -12.88
CA GLU A 198 7.17 19.33 -12.96
C GLU A 198 8.48 19.75 -12.32
N ILE A 199 9.05 18.86 -11.51
CA ILE A 199 10.34 19.02 -10.86
C ILE A 199 11.37 18.15 -11.59
N GLN A 200 12.41 18.78 -12.11
CA GLN A 200 13.57 18.05 -12.58
C GLN A 200 14.45 17.71 -11.37
N TYR A 201 14.41 16.47 -10.97
CA TYR A 201 15.28 15.94 -9.92
C TYR A 201 16.52 15.32 -10.58
N LYS A 202 17.70 15.86 -10.20
CA LYS A 202 19.00 15.39 -10.72
C LYS A 202 19.59 14.33 -9.80
#